data_966c4f687bcaac7a55732c2c4ce49539
#
_entry.id   966c4f687bcaac7a55732c2c4ce49539
#
_cell.length_a   1.000
_cell.length_b   1.000
_cell.length_c   1.000
_cell.angle_alpha   90.00
_cell.angle_beta   90.00
_cell.angle_gamma   90.00
#
_symmetry.space_group_name_H-M   'P 1'
#
loop_
_entity.id
_entity.type
_entity.pdbx_description
1 polymer ?
#
loop_
_entity_poly.entity_id
_entity_poly.type
_entity_poly.pdbx_seq_one_letter_code
_entity_poly.pdbx_strand_id
1 'polypeptide(L)'
;MRARWAAIGAACAVALGGGGFGVVRAVVDNGERAIYVAIQPTRILDTRSGSPVSNSSMPLVIEGTITPVDGITRVVVPEDASAVALNITVTEGRKRDGYGYVTAYPCTSADDAPPNASSLNFENAIDIANGLNVTTSSDGSICLYVWGTADLIVDVVVVVDRKSTRLNSSHVF
;
A
#
# COMPACT_ATOMS: atom_id res chain seq x y z
N MET A 1 -6.77 -23.18 43.45
CA MET A 1 -7.78 -22.12 43.62
C MET A 1 -7.48 -20.87 42.77
N ARG A 2 -6.89 -20.98 41.58
CA ARG A 2 -6.55 -19.80 40.71
C ARG A 2 -7.31 -19.75 39.37
N ALA A 3 -8.18 -20.73 39.08
CA ALA A 3 -8.89 -20.81 37.79
C ALA A 3 -10.34 -20.28 37.81
N ARG A 4 -10.86 -19.83 38.96
CA ARG A 4 -12.27 -19.42 39.08
C ARG A 4 -12.53 -17.93 38.86
N TRP A 5 -11.48 -17.09 38.81
CA TRP A 5 -11.65 -15.64 38.69
C TRP A 5 -11.58 -15.13 37.24
N ALA A 6 -11.04 -15.92 36.32
CA ALA A 6 -10.94 -15.52 34.91
C ALA A 6 -12.32 -15.64 34.18
N ALA A 7 -13.23 -16.46 34.67
CA ALA A 7 -14.54 -16.64 34.03
C ALA A 7 -15.58 -15.58 34.41
N ILE A 8 -15.36 -14.82 35.51
CA ILE A 8 -16.32 -13.81 36.00
C ILE A 8 -16.11 -12.46 35.32
N GLY A 9 -14.91 -12.18 34.85
CA GLY A 9 -14.60 -10.92 34.15
C GLY A 9 -15.22 -10.79 32.76
N ALA A 10 -15.43 -11.90 32.06
CA ALA A 10 -16.01 -11.90 30.70
C ALA A 10 -17.55 -11.76 30.71
N ALA A 11 -18.22 -12.10 31.79
CA ALA A 11 -19.69 -12.03 31.86
C ALA A 11 -20.23 -10.65 32.24
N CYS A 12 -19.41 -9.79 32.87
CA CYS A 12 -19.87 -8.45 33.30
C CYS A 12 -19.79 -7.38 32.20
N ALA A 13 -19.03 -7.61 31.10
CA ALA A 13 -18.92 -6.64 30.01
C ALA A 13 -20.12 -6.64 29.05
N VAL A 14 -20.98 -7.67 29.09
CA VAL A 14 -22.14 -7.82 28.20
C VAL A 14 -23.43 -7.19 28.77
N ALA A 15 -23.46 -6.87 30.07
CA ALA A 15 -24.70 -6.46 30.75
C ALA A 15 -24.97 -4.95 30.82
N LEU A 16 -24.03 -4.08 30.38
CA LEU A 16 -24.16 -2.62 30.51
C LEU A 16 -24.26 -1.82 29.20
N GLY A 17 -24.32 -2.49 28.05
CA GLY A 17 -24.47 -1.86 26.73
C GLY A 17 -25.85 -2.15 26.15
N GLY A 18 -26.91 -1.43 26.59
CA GLY A 18 -28.23 -1.51 25.98
C GLY A 18 -28.21 -0.97 24.55
N GLY A 19 -28.65 -1.78 23.58
CA GLY A 19 -29.14 -1.31 22.29
C GLY A 19 -28.13 -1.37 21.15
N GLY A 20 -27.88 -2.52 20.61
CA GLY A 20 -27.21 -2.74 19.35
C GLY A 20 -26.44 -4.06 19.35
N PHE A 21 -26.97 -5.08 18.67
CA PHE A 21 -26.24 -6.33 18.46
C PHE A 21 -25.10 -6.12 17.46
N GLY A 22 -24.08 -5.43 17.87
CA GLY A 22 -22.79 -5.46 17.20
C GLY A 22 -22.09 -6.76 17.58
N VAL A 23 -22.05 -7.74 16.70
CA VAL A 23 -21.16 -8.89 16.85
C VAL A 23 -19.75 -8.38 16.72
N VAL A 24 -19.08 -8.10 17.84
CA VAL A 24 -17.63 -7.89 17.83
C VAL A 24 -17.03 -9.26 17.49
N ARG A 25 -16.74 -9.50 16.22
CA ARG A 25 -15.87 -10.58 15.84
C ARG A 25 -14.49 -10.26 16.43
N ALA A 26 -14.10 -10.96 17.48
CA ALA A 26 -12.71 -11.06 17.82
C ALA A 26 -12.03 -11.68 16.59
N VAL A 27 -11.21 -10.89 15.90
CA VAL A 27 -10.31 -11.42 14.87
C VAL A 27 -9.35 -12.32 15.63
N VAL A 28 -9.53 -13.64 15.47
CA VAL A 28 -8.53 -14.60 15.93
C VAL A 28 -7.32 -14.35 15.06
N ASP A 29 -6.28 -13.75 15.65
CA ASP A 29 -4.97 -13.64 15.02
C ASP A 29 -4.50 -15.07 14.73
N ASN A 30 -4.50 -15.46 13.45
CA ASN A 30 -4.04 -16.79 12.99
C ASN A 30 -2.50 -16.90 13.04
N GLY A 31 -1.83 -15.92 13.66
CA GLY A 31 -0.37 -15.89 13.81
C GLY A 31 0.37 -15.41 12.56
N GLU A 32 -0.33 -15.03 11.49
CA GLU A 32 0.27 -14.37 10.33
C GLU A 32 0.48 -12.88 10.68
N ARG A 33 1.71 -12.50 10.83
CA ARG A 33 2.09 -11.10 11.06
C ARG A 33 2.73 -10.55 9.80
N ALA A 34 2.21 -9.42 9.32
CA ALA A 34 2.87 -8.66 8.29
C ALA A 34 4.22 -8.13 8.82
N ILE A 35 5.30 -8.34 8.08
CA ILE A 35 6.63 -7.89 8.43
C ILE A 35 7.06 -6.82 7.44
N TYR A 36 7.48 -5.68 7.94
CA TYR A 36 8.08 -4.62 7.15
C TYR A 36 9.56 -4.94 6.91
N VAL A 37 9.92 -5.20 5.66
CA VAL A 37 11.30 -5.46 5.23
C VAL A 37 11.80 -4.21 4.51
N ALA A 38 12.69 -3.46 5.17
CA ALA A 38 13.33 -2.31 4.54
C ALA A 38 14.25 -2.81 3.40
N ILE A 39 14.13 -2.19 2.25
CA ILE A 39 14.99 -2.45 1.09
C ILE A 39 15.78 -1.19 0.73
N GLN A 40 16.82 -1.34 -0.08
CA GLN A 40 17.45 -0.17 -0.67
C GLN A 40 16.44 0.56 -1.53
N PRO A 41 16.21 1.88 -1.35
CA PRO A 41 15.27 2.64 -2.15
C PRO A 41 15.53 2.42 -3.64
N THR A 42 14.51 1.98 -4.35
CA THR A 42 14.61 1.64 -5.77
C THR A 42 13.58 2.42 -6.57
N ARG A 43 14.03 3.25 -7.50
CA ARG A 43 13.16 4.02 -8.38
C ARG A 43 12.55 3.13 -9.45
N ILE A 44 11.23 2.99 -9.41
CA ILE A 44 10.47 2.15 -10.34
C ILE A 44 9.74 2.96 -11.41
N LEU A 45 9.53 4.26 -11.21
CA LEU A 45 8.91 5.17 -12.16
C LEU A 45 9.58 6.55 -12.10
N ASP A 46 9.78 7.15 -13.27
CA ASP A 46 10.18 8.55 -13.42
C ASP A 46 9.64 9.07 -14.76
N THR A 47 8.58 9.89 -14.74
CA THR A 47 7.95 10.38 -15.97
C THR A 47 8.57 11.65 -16.53
N ARG A 48 9.51 12.28 -15.82
CA ARG A 48 10.14 13.55 -16.23
C ARG A 48 10.85 13.51 -17.59
N SER A 49 11.30 12.33 -18.01
CA SER A 49 11.91 12.13 -19.34
C SER A 49 10.89 11.76 -20.43
N GLY A 50 9.60 11.66 -20.07
CA GLY A 50 8.53 11.23 -20.96
C GLY A 50 7.38 12.23 -21.01
N SER A 51 6.18 11.75 -20.74
CA SER A 51 4.97 12.57 -20.68
C SER A 51 4.39 12.59 -19.27
N PRO A 52 3.97 13.76 -18.76
CA PRO A 52 3.32 13.85 -17.48
C PRO A 52 1.96 13.11 -17.49
N VAL A 53 1.54 12.64 -16.34
CA VAL A 53 0.21 12.05 -16.14
C VAL A 53 -0.82 13.16 -16.00
N SER A 54 -1.92 13.09 -16.76
CA SER A 54 -2.92 14.15 -16.78
C SER A 54 -4.33 13.60 -16.71
N ASN A 55 -5.03 13.87 -15.61
CA ASN A 55 -6.43 13.49 -15.35
C ASN A 55 -6.73 12.03 -15.69
N SER A 56 -5.83 11.14 -15.37
CA SER A 56 -5.90 9.73 -15.71
C SER A 56 -5.20 8.86 -14.68
N SER A 57 -5.50 7.56 -14.72
CA SER A 57 -4.77 6.54 -13.97
C SER A 57 -3.64 5.98 -14.81
N MET A 58 -2.48 5.80 -14.20
CA MET A 58 -1.33 5.11 -14.75
C MET A 58 -1.14 3.80 -13.99
N PRO A 59 -1.38 2.64 -14.62
CA PRO A 59 -1.07 1.35 -14.01
C PRO A 59 0.44 1.13 -13.96
N LEU A 60 0.89 0.51 -12.87
CA LEU A 60 2.29 0.22 -12.60
C LEU A 60 2.41 -1.16 -11.99
N VAL A 61 3.03 -2.10 -12.70
CA VAL A 61 3.40 -3.41 -12.17
C VAL A 61 4.55 -3.23 -11.19
N ILE A 62 4.41 -3.72 -9.96
CA ILE A 62 5.43 -3.58 -8.92
C ILE A 62 5.98 -4.92 -8.46
N GLU A 63 5.15 -5.97 -8.45
CA GLU A 63 5.56 -7.30 -8.02
C GLU A 63 6.24 -8.09 -9.14
N GLY A 64 7.04 -9.06 -8.72
CA GLY A 64 7.75 -9.94 -9.64
C GLY A 64 8.96 -9.27 -10.28
N THR A 65 9.29 -9.75 -11.48
CA THR A 65 10.46 -9.26 -12.23
C THR A 65 10.11 -7.99 -13.01
N ILE A 66 10.69 -6.88 -12.61
CA ILE A 66 10.52 -5.58 -13.27
C ILE A 66 11.85 -5.01 -13.72
N THR A 67 11.83 -4.01 -14.59
CA THR A 67 13.01 -3.22 -14.98
C THR A 67 12.87 -1.81 -14.40
N PRO A 68 13.47 -1.52 -13.24
CA PRO A 68 13.50 -0.19 -12.65
C PRO A 68 14.16 0.85 -13.56
N VAL A 69 14.13 2.11 -13.12
CA VAL A 69 14.69 3.24 -13.89
C VAL A 69 16.20 3.11 -14.14
N ASP A 70 16.93 2.36 -13.31
CA ASP A 70 18.35 2.05 -13.49
C ASP A 70 18.62 1.06 -14.65
N GLY A 71 17.58 0.53 -15.29
CA GLY A 71 17.67 -0.38 -16.43
C GLY A 71 18.06 -1.82 -16.08
N ILE A 72 18.22 -2.15 -14.80
CA ILE A 72 18.63 -3.50 -14.36
C ILE A 72 17.39 -4.31 -13.97
N THR A 73 17.04 -5.29 -14.80
CA THR A 73 15.90 -6.20 -14.54
C THR A 73 16.16 -7.08 -13.33
N ARG A 74 15.24 -7.04 -12.36
CA ARG A 74 15.29 -7.82 -11.11
C ARG A 74 13.95 -7.86 -10.40
N VAL A 75 13.85 -8.74 -9.40
CA VAL A 75 12.73 -8.69 -8.44
C VAL A 75 13.02 -7.58 -7.42
N VAL A 76 12.16 -6.56 -7.38
CA VAL A 76 12.19 -5.49 -6.36
C VAL A 76 11.19 -5.81 -5.26
N VAL A 77 9.99 -6.26 -5.64
CA VAL A 77 8.92 -6.68 -4.74
C VAL A 77 8.56 -8.13 -5.07
N PRO A 78 8.66 -9.07 -4.13
CA PRO A 78 8.21 -10.45 -4.35
C PRO A 78 6.73 -10.54 -4.70
N GLU A 79 6.32 -11.58 -5.45
CA GLU A 79 4.93 -11.80 -5.89
C GLU A 79 3.96 -12.11 -4.74
N ASP A 80 4.45 -12.43 -3.57
CA ASP A 80 3.67 -12.74 -2.37
C ASP A 80 3.64 -11.58 -1.35
N ALA A 81 4.11 -10.42 -1.74
CA ALA A 81 4.01 -9.23 -0.91
C ALA A 81 2.53 -8.87 -0.63
N SER A 82 2.23 -8.43 0.56
CA SER A 82 0.87 -7.99 0.92
C SER A 82 0.65 -6.51 0.70
N ALA A 83 1.72 -5.74 0.70
CA ALA A 83 1.73 -4.30 0.46
C ALA A 83 3.16 -3.81 0.22
N VAL A 84 3.27 -2.59 -0.23
CA VAL A 84 4.55 -1.88 -0.38
C VAL A 84 4.47 -0.50 0.26
N ALA A 85 5.60 -0.04 0.81
CA ALA A 85 5.74 1.37 1.14
C ALA A 85 6.45 2.06 -0.02
N LEU A 86 5.82 3.10 -0.51
CA LEU A 86 6.28 3.94 -1.61
C LEU A 86 6.60 5.33 -1.10
N ASN A 87 7.58 5.97 -1.71
CA ASN A 87 7.72 7.40 -1.71
C ASN A 87 7.31 7.92 -3.09
N ILE A 88 6.23 8.70 -3.16
CA ILE A 88 5.75 9.31 -4.40
C ILE A 88 6.11 10.79 -4.37
N THR A 89 6.79 11.25 -5.40
CA THR A 89 7.11 12.66 -5.60
C THR A 89 6.36 13.17 -6.84
N VAL A 90 5.68 14.29 -6.68
CA VAL A 90 5.13 15.10 -7.77
C VAL A 90 6.11 16.21 -8.09
N THR A 91 6.41 16.39 -9.37
CA THR A 91 7.14 17.54 -9.89
C THR A 91 6.36 18.17 -11.04
N GLU A 92 6.64 19.46 -11.33
CA GLU A 92 5.97 20.22 -12.41
C GLU A 92 4.44 20.16 -12.35
N GLY A 93 3.90 20.03 -11.12
CA GLY A 93 2.47 19.90 -10.88
C GLY A 93 1.66 21.09 -11.40
N ARG A 94 0.51 20.81 -12.01
CA ARG A 94 -0.48 21.80 -12.45
C ARG A 94 -1.86 21.38 -11.97
N LYS A 95 -2.45 22.20 -11.12
CA LYS A 95 -3.78 21.97 -10.56
C LYS A 95 -4.85 22.09 -11.64
N ARG A 96 -5.93 21.33 -11.48
CA ARG A 96 -7.16 21.45 -12.25
C ARG A 96 -8.28 21.90 -11.33
N ASP A 97 -9.06 22.89 -11.73
CA ASP A 97 -10.22 23.43 -10.97
C ASP A 97 -9.87 23.79 -9.50
N GLY A 98 -8.66 24.29 -9.28
CA GLY A 98 -8.16 24.66 -7.96
C GLY A 98 -7.54 23.53 -7.13
N TYR A 99 -7.56 22.29 -7.62
CA TYR A 99 -7.08 21.12 -6.90
C TYR A 99 -6.03 20.34 -7.70
N GLY A 100 -5.04 19.79 -7.01
CA GLY A 100 -4.08 18.85 -7.57
C GLY A 100 -3.81 17.74 -6.57
N TYR A 101 -4.01 16.49 -6.96
CA TYR A 101 -3.73 15.35 -6.08
C TYR A 101 -3.38 14.09 -6.86
N VAL A 102 -2.70 13.19 -6.15
CA VAL A 102 -2.41 11.82 -6.60
C VAL A 102 -3.10 10.85 -5.66
N THR A 103 -3.70 9.81 -6.21
CA THR A 103 -4.25 8.68 -5.47
C THR A 103 -3.53 7.40 -5.90
N ALA A 104 -2.91 6.71 -4.96
CA ALA A 104 -2.33 5.38 -5.17
C ALA A 104 -3.30 4.32 -4.64
N TYR A 105 -3.61 3.30 -5.45
CA TYR A 105 -4.57 2.27 -5.11
C TYR A 105 -4.30 0.97 -5.88
N PRO A 106 -4.73 -0.20 -5.36
CA PRO A 106 -4.63 -1.44 -6.11
C PRO A 106 -5.55 -1.39 -7.33
N CYS A 107 -5.05 -1.78 -8.50
CA CYS A 107 -5.81 -1.83 -9.74
C CYS A 107 -5.27 -2.90 -10.67
N THR A 108 -6.08 -3.35 -11.61
CA THR A 108 -5.70 -4.27 -12.69
C THR A 108 -5.71 -3.58 -14.06
N SER A 109 -6.32 -2.39 -14.13
CA SER A 109 -6.48 -1.62 -15.36
C SER A 109 -6.50 -0.12 -15.07
N ALA A 110 -6.10 0.69 -16.05
CA ALA A 110 -6.26 2.14 -16.01
C ALA A 110 -7.73 2.60 -15.94
N ASP A 111 -8.67 1.71 -16.31
CA ASP A 111 -10.11 1.98 -16.28
C ASP A 111 -10.74 1.73 -14.90
N ASP A 112 -9.99 1.14 -13.97
CA ASP A 112 -10.45 0.94 -12.60
C ASP A 112 -10.65 2.30 -11.93
N ALA A 113 -11.85 2.51 -11.39
CA ALA A 113 -12.20 3.80 -10.78
C ALA A 113 -11.33 4.10 -9.54
N PRO A 114 -10.69 5.27 -9.47
CA PRO A 114 -9.93 5.64 -8.29
C PRO A 114 -10.87 5.81 -7.07
N PRO A 115 -10.43 5.41 -5.87
CA PRO A 115 -11.20 5.68 -4.66
C PRO A 115 -11.27 7.20 -4.40
N ASN A 116 -12.32 7.64 -3.70
CA ASN A 116 -12.46 9.03 -3.27
C ASN A 116 -11.52 9.33 -2.08
N ALA A 117 -10.22 9.32 -2.37
CA ALA A 117 -9.16 9.56 -1.39
C ALA A 117 -7.96 10.19 -2.09
N SER A 118 -7.13 10.89 -1.35
CA SER A 118 -5.88 11.48 -1.82
C SER A 118 -4.72 10.89 -1.04
N SER A 119 -3.69 10.44 -1.75
CA SER A 119 -2.42 10.01 -1.17
C SER A 119 -1.43 11.16 -1.05
N LEU A 120 -1.52 12.14 -1.93
CA LEU A 120 -0.65 13.31 -2.00
C LEU A 120 -1.42 14.46 -2.65
N ASN A 121 -1.42 15.64 -2.04
CA ASN A 121 -1.93 16.86 -2.65
C ASN A 121 -0.77 17.75 -3.10
N PHE A 122 -0.90 18.43 -4.24
CA PHE A 122 0.16 19.26 -4.77
C PHE A 122 -0.34 20.67 -5.20
N GLU A 123 0.59 21.60 -5.22
CA GLU A 123 0.43 22.95 -5.73
C GLU A 123 1.14 23.11 -7.08
N ASN A 124 0.82 24.20 -7.79
CA ASN A 124 1.44 24.47 -9.09
C ASN A 124 2.95 24.68 -8.95
N ALA A 125 3.73 23.97 -9.76
CA ALA A 125 5.18 24.08 -9.88
C ALA A 125 5.93 23.98 -8.54
N ILE A 126 5.40 23.22 -7.56
CA ILE A 126 6.06 22.94 -6.29
C ILE A 126 6.29 21.43 -6.23
N ASP A 127 7.54 21.04 -6.05
CA ASP A 127 7.88 19.63 -5.83
C ASP A 127 7.45 19.22 -4.44
N ILE A 128 6.73 18.12 -4.36
CA ILE A 128 6.22 17.58 -3.09
C ILE A 128 6.28 16.06 -3.11
N ALA A 129 6.70 15.48 -1.99
CA ALA A 129 6.75 14.04 -1.80
C ALA A 129 5.91 13.59 -0.61
N ASN A 130 5.39 12.36 -0.69
CA ASN A 130 4.73 11.70 0.42
C ASN A 130 5.06 10.21 0.45
N GLY A 131 5.30 9.70 1.66
CA GLY A 131 5.45 8.28 1.93
C GLY A 131 4.08 7.66 2.26
N LEU A 132 3.75 6.53 1.65
CA LEU A 132 2.50 5.81 1.89
C LEU A 132 2.68 4.31 1.76
N ASN A 133 1.76 3.57 2.40
CA ASN A 133 1.61 2.14 2.17
C ASN A 133 0.43 1.91 1.24
N VAL A 134 0.60 1.03 0.27
CA VAL A 134 -0.45 0.61 -0.66
C VAL A 134 -0.41 -0.91 -0.82
N THR A 135 -1.59 -1.54 -0.79
CA THR A 135 -1.73 -2.94 -1.17
C THR A 135 -1.65 -3.06 -2.69
N THR A 136 -1.17 -4.19 -3.16
CA THR A 136 -1.18 -4.52 -4.58
C THR A 136 -2.49 -5.23 -4.96
N SER A 137 -2.83 -5.20 -6.23
CA SER A 137 -3.90 -6.02 -6.80
C SER A 137 -3.45 -7.48 -6.96
N SER A 138 -4.37 -8.33 -7.41
CA SER A 138 -4.08 -9.77 -7.59
C SER A 138 -3.03 -10.07 -8.66
N ASP A 139 -2.75 -9.12 -9.54
CA ASP A 139 -1.72 -9.21 -10.58
C ASP A 139 -0.42 -8.43 -10.22
N GLY A 140 -0.29 -8.00 -8.96
CA GLY A 140 0.88 -7.30 -8.46
C GLY A 140 1.01 -5.84 -8.92
N SER A 141 -0.11 -5.21 -9.30
CA SER A 141 -0.14 -3.85 -9.83
C SER A 141 -0.78 -2.86 -8.86
N ILE A 142 -0.46 -1.59 -9.06
CA ILE A 142 -1.16 -0.43 -8.50
C ILE A 142 -1.47 0.57 -9.62
N CYS A 143 -2.42 1.47 -9.38
CA CYS A 143 -2.63 2.65 -10.18
C CYS A 143 -2.24 3.92 -9.42
N LEU A 144 -1.70 4.87 -10.17
CA LEU A 144 -1.48 6.25 -9.75
C LEU A 144 -2.43 7.14 -10.52
N TYR A 145 -3.53 7.54 -9.90
CA TYR A 145 -4.45 8.50 -10.49
C TYR A 145 -4.01 9.92 -10.19
N VAL A 146 -3.97 10.79 -11.20
CA VAL A 146 -3.64 12.21 -11.06
C VAL A 146 -4.86 13.05 -11.43
N TRP A 147 -5.32 13.86 -10.49
CA TRP A 147 -6.23 14.97 -10.77
C TRP A 147 -5.42 16.25 -10.95
N GLY A 148 -5.44 16.80 -12.16
CA GLY A 148 -4.51 17.80 -12.63
C GLY A 148 -3.52 17.19 -13.62
N THR A 149 -2.32 17.75 -13.71
CA THR A 149 -1.21 17.24 -14.53
C THR A 149 0.07 17.28 -13.71
N ALA A 150 0.86 16.22 -13.74
CA ALA A 150 2.12 16.16 -12.98
C ALA A 150 3.09 15.13 -13.56
N ASP A 151 4.36 15.39 -13.39
CA ASP A 151 5.38 14.34 -13.47
C ASP A 151 5.45 13.60 -12.14
N LEU A 152 5.59 12.27 -12.23
CA LEU A 152 5.64 11.37 -11.10
C LEU A 152 7.00 10.69 -10.99
N ILE A 153 7.50 10.63 -9.78
CA ILE A 153 8.65 9.82 -9.40
C ILE A 153 8.17 8.87 -8.30
N VAL A 154 8.45 7.57 -8.45
CA VAL A 154 8.06 6.55 -7.48
C VAL A 154 9.25 5.71 -7.09
N ASP A 155 9.53 5.70 -5.79
CA ASP A 155 10.57 4.88 -5.19
C ASP A 155 9.92 3.85 -4.24
N VAL A 156 10.28 2.56 -4.36
CA VAL A 156 9.94 1.52 -3.38
C VAL A 156 10.96 1.56 -2.27
N VAL A 157 10.49 1.61 -1.01
CA VAL A 157 11.36 1.74 0.17
C VAL A 157 11.20 0.59 1.18
N VAL A 158 10.04 -0.07 1.18
CA VAL A 158 9.74 -1.20 2.06
C VAL A 158 8.83 -2.19 1.34
N VAL A 159 9.06 -3.45 1.55
CA VAL A 159 8.15 -4.55 1.20
C VAL A 159 7.46 -5.04 2.47
N VAL A 160 6.14 -5.22 2.41
CA VAL A 160 5.36 -5.82 3.49
C VAL A 160 5.11 -7.28 3.13
N ASP A 161 5.84 -8.16 3.77
CA ASP A 161 5.76 -9.61 3.57
C ASP A 161 4.70 -10.23 4.48
N ARG A 162 3.95 -11.21 3.95
CA ARG A 162 3.14 -12.14 4.74
C ARG A 162 4.03 -13.28 5.22
N LYS A 163 4.63 -13.15 6.37
CA LYS A 163 5.30 -14.29 6.97
C LYS A 163 4.26 -15.29 7.46
N SER A 164 3.97 -16.29 6.64
CA SER A 164 3.32 -17.52 7.10
C SER A 164 4.22 -18.12 8.19
N THR A 165 3.70 -18.29 9.41
CA THR A 165 4.35 -19.05 10.48
C THR A 165 4.28 -20.56 10.17
N ARG A 166 4.64 -20.97 8.96
CA ARG A 166 5.05 -22.36 8.74
C ARG A 166 6.42 -22.48 9.38
N LEU A 167 6.43 -22.92 10.61
CA LEU A 167 7.61 -23.52 11.24
C LEU A 167 8.11 -24.56 10.25
N ASN A 168 9.19 -24.23 9.56
CA ASN A 168 9.90 -25.19 8.74
C ASN A 168 10.57 -26.17 9.71
N SER A 169 9.83 -27.23 10.11
CA SER A 169 10.31 -28.32 10.96
C SER A 169 11.18 -29.30 10.18
N SER A 170 12.05 -28.80 9.31
CA SER A 170 13.01 -29.60 8.56
C SER A 170 14.45 -29.33 9.00
N HIS A 171 14.69 -29.30 10.30
CA HIS A 171 16.00 -29.52 10.91
C HIS A 171 15.81 -30.30 12.21
N VAL A 172 15.48 -31.57 12.07
CA VAL A 172 15.77 -32.55 13.11
C VAL A 172 16.85 -33.47 12.51
N PHE A 173 17.97 -33.44 13.15
CA PHE A 173 19.12 -34.33 12.92
C PHE A 173 18.76 -35.76 13.23
#